data_dc21ab6ee1358afefba1e0591315639c
#
_entry.id   dc21ab6ee1358afefba1e0591315639c
#
_cell.length_a   1.000
_cell.length_b   1.000
_cell.length_c   1.000
_cell.angle_alpha   90.00
_cell.angle_beta   90.00
_cell.angle_gamma   90.00
#
_symmetry.space_group_name_H-M   'P 1'
#
loop_
_entity.id
_entity.type
_entity.pdbx_description
1 polymer ?
#
loop_
_entity_poly.entity_id
_entity_poly.type
_entity_poly.pdbx_seq_one_letter_code
_entity_poly.pdbx_strand_id
1 'polypeptide(L)'
;MAVQLLRPDVQAFLETYTKAFLSVDGAGIAVLYHVPCVTVRADGSVHCLQSREELQSFFQKVVDMYHQEGCRDWHYADLQAVALGSTSALASLTWEMLRED
;
A
#
# COMPACT_ATOMS: atom_id res chain seq x y z
N MET A 1 4.32 -21.60 -20.14
CA MET A 1 5.07 -20.67 -19.28
C MET A 1 4.15 -19.53 -18.86
N ALA A 2 4.11 -19.26 -17.58
CA ALA A 2 3.26 -18.17 -17.10
C ALA A 2 3.81 -16.83 -17.58
N VAL A 3 2.90 -15.95 -17.99
CA VAL A 3 3.26 -14.58 -18.29
C VAL A 3 3.48 -13.88 -16.95
N GLN A 4 4.66 -13.38 -16.76
CA GLN A 4 4.97 -12.64 -15.53
C GLN A 4 4.54 -11.20 -15.70
N LEU A 5 3.94 -10.65 -14.65
CA LEU A 5 3.76 -9.21 -14.59
C LEU A 5 5.16 -8.60 -14.50
N LEU A 6 5.42 -7.67 -15.38
CA LEU A 6 6.72 -7.05 -15.44
C LEU A 6 6.92 -6.16 -14.23
N ARG A 7 8.18 -6.09 -13.78
CA ARG A 7 8.56 -5.20 -12.69
C ARG A 7 8.09 -3.75 -12.91
N PRO A 8 8.13 -3.21 -14.15
CA PRO A 8 7.61 -1.87 -14.41
C PRO A 8 6.13 -1.70 -14.09
N ASP A 9 5.30 -2.75 -14.25
CA ASP A 9 3.88 -2.68 -13.90
C ASP A 9 3.70 -2.52 -12.39
N VAL A 10 4.47 -3.29 -11.62
CA VAL A 10 4.46 -3.20 -10.17
C VAL A 10 4.99 -1.85 -9.71
N GLN A 11 6.06 -1.37 -10.33
CA GLN A 11 6.65 -0.07 -9.99
C GLN A 11 5.67 1.07 -10.25
N ALA A 12 4.96 1.03 -11.38
CA ALA A 12 3.96 2.05 -11.68
C ALA A 12 2.85 2.07 -10.64
N PHE A 13 2.40 0.89 -10.21
CA PHE A 13 1.42 0.80 -9.13
C PHE A 13 1.96 1.40 -7.83
N LEU A 14 3.20 1.09 -7.48
CA LEU A 14 3.80 1.60 -6.25
C LEU A 14 3.99 3.11 -6.26
N GLU A 15 4.23 3.70 -7.42
CA GLU A 15 4.28 5.15 -7.55
C GLU A 15 2.92 5.78 -7.26
N THR A 16 1.87 5.20 -7.80
CA THR A 16 0.49 5.64 -7.55
C THR A 16 0.16 5.50 -6.06
N TYR A 17 0.55 4.37 -5.47
CA TYR A 17 0.32 4.06 -4.07
C TYR A 17 1.03 5.07 -3.17
N THR A 18 2.29 5.38 -3.47
CA THR A 18 3.08 6.34 -2.71
C THR A 18 2.43 7.73 -2.75
N LYS A 19 2.00 8.16 -3.92
CA LYS A 19 1.33 9.46 -4.07
C LYS A 19 0.05 9.53 -3.25
N ALA A 20 -0.72 8.43 -3.21
CA ALA A 20 -1.94 8.36 -2.43
C ALA A 20 -1.65 8.53 -0.93
N PHE A 21 -0.60 7.89 -0.43
CA PHE A 21 -0.19 8.04 0.98
C PHE A 21 0.29 9.45 1.28
N LEU A 22 1.02 10.08 0.37
CA LEU A 22 1.52 11.44 0.57
C LEU A 22 0.41 12.49 0.54
N SER A 23 -0.71 12.18 -0.10
CA SER A 23 -1.85 13.10 -0.14
C SER A 23 -2.62 13.17 1.17
N VAL A 24 -2.33 12.28 2.11
CA VAL A 24 -3.02 12.16 3.42
C VAL A 24 -4.52 11.98 3.21
N ASP A 25 -4.90 11.23 2.18
CA ASP A 25 -6.29 11.01 1.79
C ASP A 25 -6.60 9.51 1.80
N GLY A 26 -7.30 9.07 2.85
CA GLY A 26 -7.68 7.67 3.01
C GLY A 26 -8.57 7.16 1.88
N ALA A 27 -9.42 8.01 1.31
CA ALA A 27 -10.26 7.62 0.19
C ALA A 27 -9.43 7.31 -1.05
N GLY A 28 -8.39 8.12 -1.32
CA GLY A 28 -7.48 7.88 -2.43
C GLY A 28 -6.71 6.59 -2.32
N ILE A 29 -6.37 6.19 -1.09
CA ILE A 29 -5.71 4.91 -0.83
C ILE A 29 -6.71 3.76 -1.00
N ALA A 30 -7.90 3.93 -0.46
CA ALA A 30 -8.91 2.87 -0.44
C ALA A 30 -9.29 2.37 -1.84
N VAL A 31 -9.27 3.25 -2.85
CA VAL A 31 -9.61 2.86 -4.22
C VAL A 31 -8.59 1.90 -4.83
N LEU A 32 -7.41 1.79 -4.24
CA LEU A 32 -6.36 0.88 -4.71
C LEU A 32 -6.51 -0.53 -4.16
N TYR A 33 -7.49 -0.77 -3.30
CA TYR A 33 -7.73 -2.06 -2.67
C TYR A 33 -9.05 -2.65 -3.12
N HIS A 34 -9.11 -3.97 -3.14
CA HIS A 34 -10.36 -4.68 -3.28
C HIS A 34 -11.00 -4.89 -1.92
N VAL A 35 -12.31 -5.00 -1.90
CA VAL A 35 -13.04 -5.40 -0.71
C VAL A 35 -13.74 -6.73 -0.98
N PRO A 36 -13.74 -7.67 -0.03
CA PRO A 36 -13.05 -7.58 1.26
C PRO A 36 -11.54 -7.71 1.12
N CYS A 37 -10.80 -7.17 2.07
CA CYS A 37 -9.36 -7.39 2.14
C CYS A 37 -8.90 -7.55 3.58
N VAL A 38 -7.71 -8.12 3.74
CA VAL A 38 -7.12 -8.36 5.05
C VAL A 38 -5.80 -7.61 5.11
N THR A 39 -5.57 -6.90 6.20
CA THR A 39 -4.28 -6.30 6.47
C THR A 39 -3.73 -6.85 7.78
N VAL A 40 -2.44 -7.19 7.77
CA VAL A 40 -1.71 -7.66 8.95
C VAL A 40 -0.68 -6.60 9.30
N ARG A 41 -0.80 -6.06 10.50
CA ARG A 41 0.08 -4.99 10.95
C ARG A 41 1.35 -5.56 11.57
N ALA A 42 2.35 -4.69 11.77
CA ALA A 42 3.65 -5.10 12.31
C ALA A 42 3.54 -5.70 13.70
N ASP A 43 2.54 -5.32 14.50
CA ASP A 43 2.30 -5.88 15.82
C ASP A 43 1.58 -7.24 15.79
N GLY A 44 1.29 -7.75 14.60
CA GLY A 44 0.57 -9.01 14.41
C GLY A 44 -0.94 -8.88 14.38
N SER A 45 -1.48 -7.68 14.58
CA SER A 45 -2.92 -7.49 14.53
C SER A 45 -3.43 -7.67 13.09
N VAL A 46 -4.62 -8.27 12.97
CA VAL A 46 -5.24 -8.58 11.68
C VAL A 46 -6.55 -7.82 11.59
N HIS A 47 -6.74 -7.10 10.49
CA HIS A 47 -7.95 -6.35 10.24
C HIS A 47 -8.60 -6.84 8.95
N CYS A 48 -9.86 -7.24 9.03
CA CYS A 48 -10.64 -7.62 7.87
C CYS A 48 -11.55 -6.45 7.51
N LEU A 49 -11.33 -5.87 6.33
CA LEU A 49 -12.05 -4.69 5.88
C LEU A 49 -13.03 -5.12 4.80
N GLN A 50 -14.31 -5.04 5.11
CA GLN A 50 -15.34 -5.65 4.30
C GLN A 50 -16.09 -4.67 3.41
N SER A 51 -15.94 -3.37 3.65
CA SER A 51 -16.61 -2.35 2.86
C SER A 51 -15.65 -1.21 2.51
N ARG A 52 -16.02 -0.44 1.50
CA ARG A 52 -15.26 0.74 1.12
C ARG A 52 -15.16 1.75 2.26
N GLU A 53 -16.23 1.89 3.02
CA GLU A 53 -16.26 2.82 4.14
C GLU A 53 -15.31 2.41 5.25
N GLU A 54 -15.27 1.12 5.58
CA GLU A 54 -14.32 0.60 6.56
C GLU A 54 -12.89 0.81 6.10
N LEU A 55 -12.63 0.54 4.83
CA LEU A 55 -11.30 0.68 4.23
C LEU A 55 -10.84 2.13 4.25
N GLN A 56 -11.71 3.03 3.84
CA GLN A 56 -11.41 4.48 3.83
C GLN A 56 -11.13 4.98 5.24
N SER A 57 -11.95 4.60 6.21
CA SER A 57 -11.78 5.00 7.60
C SER A 57 -10.47 4.47 8.18
N PHE A 58 -10.15 3.21 7.88
CA PHE A 58 -8.90 2.59 8.34
C PHE A 58 -7.68 3.33 7.81
N PHE A 59 -7.63 3.57 6.51
CA PHE A 59 -6.47 4.24 5.91
C PHE A 59 -6.39 5.72 6.26
N GLN A 60 -7.52 6.36 6.49
CA GLN A 60 -7.48 7.75 6.97
C GLN A 60 -6.79 7.84 8.32
N LYS A 61 -7.08 6.91 9.22
CA LYS A 61 -6.42 6.87 10.52
C LYS A 61 -4.93 6.58 10.38
N VAL A 62 -4.56 5.68 9.47
CA VAL A 62 -3.16 5.32 9.24
C VAL A 62 -2.37 6.51 8.71
N VAL A 63 -2.88 7.21 7.70
CA VAL A 63 -2.15 8.34 7.12
C VAL A 63 -2.09 9.53 8.07
N ASP A 64 -3.15 9.75 8.83
CA ASP A 64 -3.15 10.82 9.85
C ASP A 64 -2.08 10.55 10.90
N MET A 65 -1.96 9.30 11.34
CA MET A 65 -0.94 8.90 12.30
C MET A 65 0.47 9.13 11.76
N TYR A 66 0.72 8.69 10.54
CA TYR A 66 2.03 8.88 9.92
C TYR A 66 2.35 10.37 9.74
N HIS A 67 1.36 11.14 9.32
CA HIS A 67 1.57 12.58 9.15
C HIS A 67 1.91 13.26 10.48
N GLN A 68 1.23 12.87 11.56
CA GLN A 68 1.50 13.39 12.89
C GLN A 68 2.89 12.99 13.39
N GLU A 69 3.39 11.84 12.95
CA GLU A 69 4.75 11.39 13.29
C GLU A 69 5.83 12.08 12.46
N GLY A 70 5.46 12.99 11.57
CA GLY A 70 6.40 13.76 10.77
C GLY A 70 6.75 13.14 9.43
N CYS A 71 6.01 12.12 9.01
CA CYS A 71 6.24 11.50 7.71
C CYS A 71 5.97 12.49 6.59
N ARG A 72 6.95 12.65 5.68
CA ARG A 72 6.84 13.58 4.55
C ARG A 72 7.14 12.94 3.22
N ASP A 73 7.70 11.75 3.22
CA ASP A 73 7.98 11.03 1.98
C ASP A 73 8.12 9.55 2.27
N TRP A 74 7.99 8.75 1.23
CA TRP A 74 8.15 7.30 1.27
C TRP A 74 9.04 6.86 0.13
N HIS A 75 9.98 5.98 0.45
CA HIS A 75 10.77 5.27 -0.57
C HIS A 75 10.60 3.77 -0.35
N TYR A 76 10.81 3.00 -1.40
CA TYR A 76 10.84 1.55 -1.25
C TYR A 76 12.16 1.00 -1.76
N ALA A 77 12.53 -0.15 -1.19
CA ALA A 77 13.74 -0.87 -1.55
C ALA A 77 13.45 -2.36 -1.57
N ASP A 78 14.35 -3.12 -2.18
CA ASP A 78 14.31 -4.59 -2.18
C ASP A 78 13.01 -5.14 -2.77
N LEU A 79 12.52 -4.53 -3.83
CA LEU A 79 11.31 -4.98 -4.49
C LEU A 79 11.53 -6.32 -5.16
N GLN A 80 10.68 -7.29 -4.81
CA GLN A 80 10.60 -8.58 -5.46
C GLN A 80 9.15 -8.81 -5.86
N ALA A 81 8.93 -9.26 -7.08
CA ALA A 81 7.60 -9.51 -7.58
C ALA A 81 7.55 -10.88 -8.25
N VAL A 82 6.51 -11.65 -7.94
CA VAL A 82 6.28 -12.97 -8.49
C VAL A 82 4.92 -12.97 -9.16
N ALA A 83 4.86 -13.40 -10.41
CA ALA A 83 3.60 -13.48 -11.13
C ALA A 83 2.73 -14.59 -10.54
N LEU A 84 1.45 -14.28 -10.37
CA LEU A 84 0.43 -15.23 -9.96
C LEU A 84 -0.59 -15.30 -11.10
N GLY A 85 -0.28 -16.09 -12.13
CA GLY A 85 -1.06 -16.08 -13.36
C GLY A 85 -0.70 -14.88 -14.23
N SER A 86 -1.61 -14.49 -15.12
CA SER A 86 -1.35 -13.43 -16.10
C SER A 86 -1.74 -12.03 -15.66
N THR A 87 -2.53 -11.91 -14.59
CA THR A 87 -3.09 -10.62 -14.19
C THR A 87 -2.80 -10.24 -12.75
N SER A 88 -2.09 -11.08 -12.01
CA SER A 88 -1.81 -10.82 -10.61
C SER A 88 -0.34 -11.04 -10.29
N ALA A 89 0.12 -10.41 -9.24
CA ALA A 89 1.47 -10.62 -8.75
C ALA A 89 1.49 -10.51 -7.23
N LEU A 90 2.43 -11.22 -6.62
CA LEU A 90 2.76 -11.04 -5.22
C LEU A 90 4.02 -10.19 -5.16
N ALA A 91 3.98 -9.09 -4.45
CA ALA A 91 5.13 -8.19 -4.33
C ALA A 91 5.56 -8.09 -2.87
N SER A 92 6.87 -8.13 -2.68
CA SER A 92 7.51 -7.94 -1.37
C SER A 92 8.49 -6.79 -1.49
N LEU A 93 8.50 -5.91 -0.52
CA LEU A 93 9.38 -4.75 -0.53
C LEU A 93 9.53 -4.21 0.88
N THR A 94 10.52 -3.35 1.04
CA THR A 94 10.74 -2.62 2.29
C THR A 94 10.39 -1.16 2.07
N TRP A 95 9.53 -0.63 2.94
CA TRP A 95 9.20 0.80 2.91
C TRP A 95 10.10 1.56 3.86
N GLU A 96 10.60 2.68 3.37
CA GLU A 96 11.38 3.61 4.19
C GLU A 96 10.58 4.90 4.32
N MET A 97 10.26 5.25 5.54
CA MET A 97 9.54 6.48 5.85
C MET A 97 10.53 7.58 6.12
N LEU A 98 10.44 8.67 5.35
CA LEU A 98 11.29 9.84 5.53
C LEU A 98 10.56 10.87 6.36
N ARG A 99 11.15 11.26 7.47
CA ARG A 99 10.56 12.19 8.41
C ARG A 99 11.17 13.57 8.29
N GLU A 100 10.34 14.54 8.59
CA GLU A 100 10.79 15.89 8.78
C GLU A 100 11.42 16.01 10.17
N ASP A 101 12.65 16.50 10.23
CA ASP A 101 13.36 16.71 11.48
C ASP A 101 13.09 18.11 12.05
#